data_60b7e2e6ea3ef28a5a2c3bb1b4e9b9ba
#
_entry.id   60b7e2e6ea3ef28a5a2c3bb1b4e9b9ba
#
_cell.length_a   1.000
_cell.length_b   1.000
_cell.length_c   1.000
_cell.angle_alpha   90.00
_cell.angle_beta   90.00
_cell.angle_gamma   90.00
#
_symmetry.space_group_name_H-M   'P 1'
#
loop_
_entity.id
_entity.type
_entity.pdbx_description
1 polymer ?
#
loop_
_entity_poly.entity_id
_entity_poly.type
_entity_poly.pdbx_seq_one_letter_code
_entity_poly.pdbx_strand_id
1 'polypeptide(L)'
;EDTELKTLLDCAIVQALERIEESMSLEGDAIHKVLSDSMVVISEDVNSIEGTLENYRSELFTSMNKRISELLTNHKMDNMEQRLVQELAIYIDKYDVQEEITRLQSHIDTFRNTIAPNDNTDIGKTLNFIVQEMQREANTLGSKYSTSQSFKYILNIKEEIEKCREIVQNVS
;
A
#
# COMPACT_ATOMS: atom_id res chain seq x y z
N GLU A 1 -16.33 -5.45 -59.13
CA GLU A 1 -15.61 -4.27 -58.60
C GLU A 1 -16.08 -3.91 -57.14
N ASP A 2 -17.39 -3.72 -56.93
CA ASP A 2 -17.92 -3.35 -55.60
C ASP A 2 -17.75 -4.49 -54.56
N THR A 3 -17.87 -5.73 -54.98
CA THR A 3 -17.73 -6.93 -54.13
C THR A 3 -16.26 -7.18 -53.76
N GLU A 4 -15.34 -6.97 -54.69
CA GLU A 4 -13.90 -7.10 -54.45
C GLU A 4 -13.38 -6.03 -53.53
N LEU A 5 -13.83 -4.77 -53.69
CA LEU A 5 -13.50 -3.68 -52.80
C LEU A 5 -13.99 -3.93 -51.37
N LYS A 6 -15.23 -4.45 -51.25
CA LYS A 6 -15.75 -4.80 -49.92
C LYS A 6 -14.96 -5.91 -49.24
N THR A 7 -14.59 -6.95 -49.99
CA THR A 7 -13.77 -8.05 -49.44
C THR A 7 -12.38 -7.57 -48.99
N LEU A 8 -11.75 -6.67 -49.77
CA LEU A 8 -10.47 -6.09 -49.38
C LEU A 8 -10.59 -5.21 -48.13
N LEU A 9 -11.69 -4.44 -48.01
CA LEU A 9 -11.96 -3.62 -46.83
C LEU A 9 -12.18 -4.48 -45.57
N ASP A 10 -12.99 -5.52 -45.71
CA ASP A 10 -13.27 -6.47 -44.61
C ASP A 10 -11.96 -7.15 -44.15
N CYS A 11 -11.12 -7.61 -45.07
CA CYS A 11 -9.82 -8.18 -44.72
C CYS A 11 -8.90 -7.16 -44.02
N ALA A 12 -8.86 -5.91 -44.46
CA ALA A 12 -8.04 -4.87 -43.86
C ALA A 12 -8.51 -4.53 -42.43
N ILE A 13 -9.83 -4.49 -42.20
CA ILE A 13 -10.40 -4.26 -40.86
C ILE A 13 -10.07 -5.42 -39.91
N VAL A 14 -10.24 -6.67 -40.35
CA VAL A 14 -9.92 -7.85 -39.54
C VAL A 14 -8.44 -7.84 -39.14
N GLN A 15 -7.52 -7.61 -40.11
CA GLN A 15 -6.09 -7.51 -39.82
C GLN A 15 -5.75 -6.37 -38.85
N ALA A 16 -6.43 -5.23 -38.95
CA ALA A 16 -6.24 -4.13 -38.03
C ALA A 16 -6.70 -4.47 -36.62
N LEU A 17 -7.85 -5.15 -36.48
CA LEU A 17 -8.37 -5.60 -35.17
C LEU A 17 -7.44 -6.64 -34.53
N GLU A 18 -6.98 -7.63 -35.29
CA GLU A 18 -6.02 -8.65 -34.81
C GLU A 18 -4.73 -8.00 -34.29
N ARG A 19 -4.18 -7.01 -34.98
CA ARG A 19 -2.99 -6.28 -34.52
C ARG A 19 -3.25 -5.44 -33.27
N ILE A 20 -4.42 -4.86 -33.15
CA ILE A 20 -4.82 -4.12 -31.95
C ILE A 20 -4.92 -5.06 -30.76
N GLU A 21 -5.59 -6.22 -30.90
CA GLU A 21 -5.73 -7.23 -29.86
C GLU A 21 -4.34 -7.75 -29.41
N GLU A 22 -3.44 -8.04 -30.36
CA GLU A 22 -2.08 -8.48 -30.04
C GLU A 22 -1.30 -7.38 -29.30
N SER A 23 -1.40 -6.14 -29.71
CA SER A 23 -0.74 -5.00 -29.04
C SER A 23 -1.29 -4.79 -27.63
N MET A 24 -2.62 -4.85 -27.45
CA MET A 24 -3.26 -4.71 -26.15
C MET A 24 -2.87 -5.85 -25.19
N SER A 25 -2.76 -7.08 -25.70
CA SER A 25 -2.30 -8.22 -24.90
C SER A 25 -0.88 -8.04 -24.39
N LEU A 26 0.05 -7.64 -25.29
CA LEU A 26 1.45 -7.39 -24.92
C LEU A 26 1.60 -6.25 -23.90
N GLU A 27 0.84 -5.17 -24.08
CA GLU A 27 0.83 -4.05 -23.14
C GLU A 27 0.24 -4.46 -21.79
N GLY A 28 -0.86 -5.22 -21.78
CA GLY A 28 -1.47 -5.77 -20.59
C GLY A 28 -0.52 -6.66 -19.77
N ASP A 29 0.21 -7.55 -20.45
CA ASP A 29 1.21 -8.41 -19.82
C ASP A 29 2.36 -7.61 -19.20
N ALA A 30 2.82 -6.56 -19.90
CA ALA A 30 3.87 -5.68 -19.39
C ALA A 30 3.40 -4.91 -18.13
N ILE A 31 2.19 -4.36 -18.16
CA ILE A 31 1.56 -3.68 -17.02
C ILE A 31 1.38 -4.63 -15.84
N HIS A 32 0.83 -5.83 -16.07
CA HIS A 32 0.65 -6.84 -15.05
C HIS A 32 1.97 -7.19 -14.35
N LYS A 33 3.04 -7.35 -15.13
CA LYS A 33 4.38 -7.62 -14.60
C LYS A 33 4.86 -6.48 -13.69
N VAL A 34 4.77 -5.23 -14.15
CA VAL A 34 5.21 -4.08 -13.36
C VAL A 34 4.44 -3.96 -12.05
N LEU A 35 3.12 -4.13 -12.08
CA LEU A 35 2.27 -4.09 -10.89
C LEU A 35 2.60 -5.23 -9.92
N SER A 36 2.85 -6.44 -10.44
CA SER A 36 3.25 -7.59 -9.62
C SER A 36 4.61 -7.37 -8.96
N ASP A 37 5.59 -6.86 -9.70
CA ASP A 37 6.93 -6.55 -9.19
C ASP A 37 6.86 -5.47 -8.09
N SER A 38 6.05 -4.44 -8.27
CA SER A 38 5.81 -3.41 -7.22
C SER A 38 5.22 -4.01 -5.95
N MET A 39 4.27 -4.96 -6.04
CA MET A 39 3.72 -5.64 -4.87
C MET A 39 4.76 -6.50 -4.14
N VAL A 40 5.74 -7.06 -4.84
CA VAL A 40 6.84 -7.78 -4.21
C VAL A 40 7.71 -6.81 -3.40
N VAL A 41 8.12 -5.70 -4.00
CA VAL A 41 8.96 -4.67 -3.34
C VAL A 41 8.26 -4.12 -2.08
N ILE A 42 6.99 -3.74 -2.19
CA ILE A 42 6.22 -3.24 -1.04
C ILE A 42 6.15 -4.28 0.07
N SER A 43 5.91 -5.55 -0.27
CA SER A 43 5.85 -6.65 0.71
C SER A 43 7.18 -6.88 1.42
N GLU A 44 8.31 -6.81 0.71
CA GLU A 44 9.66 -6.94 1.29
C GLU A 44 9.97 -5.78 2.25
N ASP A 45 9.59 -4.57 1.89
CA ASP A 45 9.78 -3.40 2.74
C ASP A 45 8.89 -3.45 4.01
N VAL A 46 7.64 -3.90 3.88
CA VAL A 46 6.75 -4.12 5.03
C VAL A 46 7.34 -5.16 5.98
N ASN A 47 7.85 -6.28 5.45
CA ASN A 47 8.53 -7.30 6.27
C ASN A 47 9.80 -6.76 6.94
N SER A 48 10.54 -5.88 6.24
CA SER A 48 11.73 -5.23 6.80
C SER A 48 11.37 -4.29 7.96
N ILE A 49 10.26 -3.55 7.86
CA ILE A 49 9.70 -2.73 8.94
C ILE A 49 9.30 -3.62 10.11
N GLU A 50 8.57 -4.71 9.86
CA GLU A 50 8.11 -5.64 10.89
C GLU A 50 9.27 -6.23 11.68
N GLY A 51 10.38 -6.58 11.02
CA GLY A 51 11.61 -7.05 11.65
C GLY A 51 12.28 -6.03 12.61
N THR A 52 11.96 -4.74 12.49
CA THR A 52 12.49 -3.68 13.37
C THR A 52 11.57 -3.34 14.54
N LEU A 53 10.33 -3.85 14.55
CA LEU A 53 9.31 -3.48 15.55
C LEU A 53 9.66 -3.90 16.98
N GLU A 54 10.34 -5.02 17.18
CA GLU A 54 10.68 -5.48 18.54
C GLU A 54 11.62 -4.49 19.25
N ASN A 55 12.63 -4.01 18.55
CA ASN A 55 13.53 -2.98 19.08
C ASN A 55 12.77 -1.67 19.34
N TYR A 56 11.91 -1.26 18.41
CA TYR A 56 11.09 -0.07 18.55
C TYR A 56 10.16 -0.15 19.76
N ARG A 57 9.49 -1.28 19.98
CA ARG A 57 8.63 -1.50 21.16
C ARG A 57 9.42 -1.39 22.46
N SER A 58 10.64 -1.91 22.50
CA SER A 58 11.53 -1.80 23.67
C SER A 58 11.92 -0.35 23.97
N GLU A 59 12.28 0.42 22.95
CA GLU A 59 12.59 1.85 23.07
C GLU A 59 11.35 2.66 23.51
N LEU A 60 10.19 2.35 22.95
CA LEU A 60 8.92 2.93 23.32
C LEU A 60 8.59 2.68 24.79
N PHE A 61 8.72 1.43 25.24
CA PHE A 61 8.46 1.05 26.62
C PHE A 61 9.39 1.81 27.59
N THR A 62 10.66 1.95 27.23
CA THR A 62 11.64 2.70 28.02
C THR A 62 11.27 4.19 28.10
N SER A 63 10.90 4.79 26.97
CA SER A 63 10.47 6.19 26.89
C SER A 63 9.18 6.44 27.68
N MET A 64 8.24 5.52 27.60
CA MET A 64 6.99 5.57 28.35
C MET A 64 7.20 5.50 29.86
N ASN A 65 8.07 4.57 30.33
CA ASN A 65 8.40 4.46 31.74
C ASN A 65 9.07 5.73 32.27
N LYS A 66 9.95 6.35 31.48
CA LYS A 66 10.56 7.64 31.82
C LYS A 66 9.48 8.72 31.98
N ARG A 67 8.55 8.82 31.04
CA ARG A 67 7.46 9.81 31.08
C ARG A 67 6.55 9.63 32.29
N ILE A 68 6.19 8.37 32.59
CA ILE A 68 5.43 8.02 33.79
C ILE A 68 6.18 8.46 35.06
N SER A 69 7.47 8.16 35.17
CA SER A 69 8.28 8.53 36.33
C SER A 69 8.35 10.06 36.52
N GLU A 70 8.47 10.82 35.44
CA GLU A 70 8.44 12.28 35.45
C GLU A 70 7.09 12.83 35.93
N LEU A 71 5.97 12.23 35.52
CA LEU A 71 4.62 12.60 35.97
C LEU A 71 4.44 12.31 37.46
N LEU A 72 4.93 11.15 37.92
CA LEU A 72 4.84 10.74 39.32
C LEU A 72 5.65 11.64 40.27
N THR A 73 6.79 12.15 39.80
CA THR A 73 7.66 13.03 40.62
C THR A 73 7.17 14.46 40.70
N ASN A 74 6.46 14.95 39.70
CA ASN A 74 6.09 16.36 39.56
C ASN A 74 4.72 16.73 40.14
N HIS A 75 3.88 15.77 40.57
CA HIS A 75 2.51 16.06 40.99
C HIS A 75 2.08 15.29 42.26
N LYS A 76 1.77 16.03 43.31
CA LYS A 76 0.88 15.60 44.40
C LYS A 76 -0.56 15.87 43.92
N MET A 77 -1.26 14.90 43.32
CA MET A 77 -2.59 15.19 42.79
C MET A 77 -3.61 14.09 43.03
N ASP A 78 -4.78 14.51 43.46
CA ASP A 78 -6.03 13.78 43.28
C ASP A 78 -6.25 13.54 41.75
N ASN A 79 -6.59 12.32 41.34
CA ASN A 79 -6.81 11.84 39.97
C ASN A 79 -5.55 11.45 39.13
N MET A 80 -4.43 11.12 39.78
CA MET A 80 -3.22 10.72 39.09
C MET A 80 -3.40 9.45 38.25
N GLU A 81 -4.16 8.49 38.77
CA GLU A 81 -4.46 7.22 38.12
C GLU A 81 -5.22 7.42 36.79
N GLN A 82 -6.22 8.29 36.75
CA GLN A 82 -6.98 8.61 35.54
C GLN A 82 -6.11 9.31 34.48
N ARG A 83 -5.23 10.23 34.88
CA ARG A 83 -4.29 10.90 33.99
C ARG A 83 -3.27 9.91 33.41
N LEU A 84 -2.77 9.00 34.23
CA LEU A 84 -1.83 7.98 33.80
C LEU A 84 -2.46 7.05 32.73
N VAL A 85 -3.70 6.63 32.95
CA VAL A 85 -4.46 5.80 32.01
C VAL A 85 -4.69 6.57 30.69
N GLN A 86 -5.03 7.86 30.75
CA GLN A 86 -5.21 8.69 29.56
C GLN A 86 -3.90 8.87 28.75
N GLU A 87 -2.79 9.17 29.44
CA GLU A 87 -1.48 9.30 28.77
C GLU A 87 -1.04 7.97 28.15
N LEU A 88 -1.28 6.85 28.80
CA LEU A 88 -1.00 5.52 28.27
C LEU A 88 -1.83 5.21 27.01
N ALA A 89 -3.13 5.51 27.06
CA ALA A 89 -4.02 5.28 25.92
C ALA A 89 -3.59 6.11 24.71
N ILE A 90 -3.28 7.40 24.89
CA ILE A 90 -2.78 8.29 23.85
C ILE A 90 -1.44 7.77 23.30
N TYR A 91 -0.57 7.26 24.17
CA TYR A 91 0.74 6.77 23.76
C TYR A 91 0.63 5.49 22.91
N ILE A 92 -0.22 4.55 23.31
CA ILE A 92 -0.47 3.32 22.57
C ILE A 92 -1.05 3.66 21.19
N ASP A 93 -2.10 4.47 21.14
CA ASP A 93 -2.75 4.86 19.88
C ASP A 93 -1.78 5.58 18.91
N LYS A 94 -0.89 6.42 19.45
CA LYS A 94 0.06 7.19 18.65
C LYS A 94 1.19 6.35 18.06
N TYR A 95 1.60 5.29 18.73
CA TYR A 95 2.83 4.56 18.39
C TYR A 95 2.60 3.09 18.03
N ASP A 96 1.41 2.54 18.22
CA ASP A 96 1.10 1.20 17.72
C ASP A 96 0.90 1.26 16.21
N VAL A 97 1.71 0.49 15.49
CA VAL A 97 1.72 0.42 14.02
C VAL A 97 1.35 -0.97 13.50
N GLN A 98 1.01 -1.89 14.38
CA GLN A 98 0.71 -3.27 14.00
C GLN A 98 -0.55 -3.36 13.12
N GLU A 99 -1.52 -2.51 13.39
CA GLU A 99 -2.76 -2.46 12.62
C GLU A 99 -2.50 -2.00 11.18
N GLU A 100 -1.73 -0.92 11.00
CA GLU A 100 -1.35 -0.39 9.69
C GLU A 100 -0.57 -1.40 8.85
N ILE A 101 0.36 -2.11 9.48
CA ILE A 101 1.13 -3.18 8.82
C ILE A 101 0.20 -4.31 8.37
N THR A 102 -0.67 -4.79 9.26
CA THR A 102 -1.60 -5.89 8.94
C THR A 102 -2.57 -5.49 7.82
N ARG A 103 -3.08 -4.25 7.85
CA ARG A 103 -3.96 -3.73 6.80
C ARG A 103 -3.23 -3.59 5.48
N LEU A 104 -2.00 -3.07 5.49
CA LEU A 104 -1.20 -2.93 4.28
C LEU A 104 -0.89 -4.29 3.64
N GLN A 105 -0.54 -5.30 4.44
CA GLN A 105 -0.37 -6.68 3.97
C GLN A 105 -1.66 -7.23 3.35
N SER A 106 -2.82 -7.03 3.99
CA SER A 106 -4.12 -7.44 3.47
C SER A 106 -4.45 -6.77 2.13
N HIS A 107 -4.14 -5.48 1.98
CA HIS A 107 -4.33 -4.77 0.73
C HIS A 107 -3.40 -5.27 -0.38
N ILE A 108 -2.14 -5.60 -0.06
CA ILE A 108 -1.20 -6.22 -1.00
C ILE A 108 -1.76 -7.54 -1.53
N ASP A 109 -2.26 -8.40 -0.65
CA ASP A 109 -2.84 -9.69 -1.04
C ASP A 109 -4.12 -9.51 -1.87
N THR A 110 -4.97 -8.56 -1.49
CA THR A 110 -6.18 -8.23 -2.26
C THR A 110 -5.81 -7.69 -3.65
N PHE A 111 -4.80 -6.83 -3.75
CA PHE A 111 -4.29 -6.31 -5.02
C PHE A 111 -3.78 -7.45 -5.93
N ARG A 112 -2.93 -8.34 -5.40
CA ARG A 112 -2.42 -9.51 -6.13
C ARG A 112 -3.53 -10.40 -6.65
N ASN A 113 -4.55 -10.65 -5.82
CA ASN A 113 -5.71 -11.46 -6.23
C ASN A 113 -6.54 -10.76 -7.30
N THR A 114 -6.63 -9.43 -7.27
CA THR A 114 -7.41 -8.64 -8.24
C THR A 114 -6.73 -8.59 -9.60
N ILE A 115 -5.40 -8.52 -9.67
CA ILE A 115 -4.66 -8.54 -10.94
C ILE A 115 -4.47 -9.95 -11.51
N ALA A 116 -4.75 -10.99 -10.72
CA ALA A 116 -4.70 -12.37 -11.22
C ALA A 116 -5.70 -12.54 -12.38
N PRO A 117 -5.39 -13.38 -13.39
CA PRO A 117 -6.26 -13.59 -14.53
C PRO A 117 -7.67 -13.98 -14.08
N ASN A 118 -8.66 -13.15 -14.39
CA ASN A 118 -10.07 -13.39 -14.10
C ASN A 118 -10.94 -12.69 -15.17
N ASP A 119 -12.21 -13.11 -15.29
CA ASP A 119 -13.17 -12.57 -16.25
C ASP A 119 -13.82 -11.24 -15.81
N ASN A 120 -13.24 -10.54 -14.84
CA ASN A 120 -13.84 -9.34 -14.26
C ASN A 120 -13.52 -8.10 -15.10
N THR A 121 -14.54 -7.40 -15.59
CA THR A 121 -14.41 -6.25 -16.50
C THR A 121 -14.19 -4.92 -15.77
N ASP A 122 -14.27 -4.85 -14.43
CA ASP A 122 -14.18 -3.60 -13.66
C ASP A 122 -12.95 -3.57 -12.71
N ILE A 123 -11.83 -4.15 -13.18
CA ILE A 123 -10.60 -4.31 -12.39
C ILE A 123 -9.99 -2.94 -12.04
N GLY A 124 -9.98 -1.99 -12.97
CA GLY A 124 -9.34 -0.69 -12.78
C GLY A 124 -9.88 0.10 -11.59
N LYS A 125 -11.20 0.17 -11.42
CA LYS A 125 -11.80 0.87 -10.27
C LYS A 125 -11.47 0.19 -8.93
N THR A 126 -11.48 -1.14 -8.92
CA THR A 126 -11.13 -1.92 -7.73
C THR A 126 -9.67 -1.70 -7.36
N LEU A 127 -8.75 -1.78 -8.31
CA LEU A 127 -7.33 -1.52 -8.10
C LEU A 127 -7.09 -0.08 -7.61
N ASN A 128 -7.76 0.90 -8.20
CA ASN A 128 -7.63 2.29 -7.78
C ASN A 128 -8.07 2.48 -6.31
N PHE A 129 -9.16 1.84 -5.89
CA PHE A 129 -9.59 1.84 -4.49
C PHE A 129 -8.54 1.21 -3.57
N ILE A 130 -8.01 0.02 -3.93
CA ILE A 130 -7.01 -0.67 -3.12
C ILE A 130 -5.74 0.18 -2.97
N VAL A 131 -5.26 0.80 -4.06
CA VAL A 131 -4.09 1.67 -4.04
C VAL A 131 -4.30 2.90 -3.14
N GLN A 132 -5.50 3.49 -3.13
CA GLN A 132 -5.84 4.59 -2.22
C GLN A 132 -5.80 4.15 -0.75
N GLU A 133 -6.32 2.97 -0.42
CA GLU A 133 -6.25 2.44 0.94
C GLU A 133 -4.79 2.10 1.33
N MET A 134 -4.01 1.49 0.44
CA MET A 134 -2.57 1.28 0.67
C MET A 134 -1.83 2.60 0.95
N GLN A 135 -2.12 3.65 0.20
CA GLN A 135 -1.54 4.98 0.41
C GLN A 135 -1.93 5.56 1.77
N ARG A 136 -3.16 5.34 2.19
CA ARG A 136 -3.66 5.77 3.52
C ARG A 136 -2.89 5.06 4.63
N GLU A 137 -2.79 3.74 4.58
CA GLU A 137 -2.07 2.96 5.59
C GLU A 137 -0.58 3.31 5.61
N ALA A 138 0.07 3.47 4.46
CA ALA A 138 1.47 3.89 4.37
C ALA A 138 1.70 5.30 4.94
N ASN A 139 0.74 6.23 4.79
CA ASN A 139 0.81 7.55 5.38
C ASN A 139 0.69 7.51 6.91
N THR A 140 -0.26 6.73 7.43
CA THR A 140 -0.45 6.54 8.86
C THR A 140 0.75 5.86 9.50
N LEU A 141 1.27 4.80 8.88
CA LEU A 141 2.49 4.11 9.28
C LEU A 141 3.67 5.10 9.36
N GLY A 142 3.86 5.92 8.32
CA GLY A 142 4.93 6.93 8.28
C GLY A 142 4.79 8.02 9.34
N SER A 143 3.59 8.37 9.76
CA SER A 143 3.36 9.35 10.82
C SER A 143 3.58 8.80 12.23
N LYS A 144 3.26 7.52 12.44
CA LYS A 144 3.41 6.82 13.73
C LYS A 144 4.82 6.27 13.93
N TYR A 145 5.46 5.78 12.86
CA TYR A 145 6.75 5.08 12.90
C TYR A 145 7.82 5.83 12.10
N SER A 146 8.33 6.92 12.67
CA SER A 146 9.35 7.77 12.05
C SER A 146 10.72 7.58 12.72
N THR A 147 11.34 6.42 12.50
CA THR A 147 12.73 6.17 12.90
C THR A 147 13.67 6.33 11.69
N SER A 148 14.95 6.56 11.93
CA SER A 148 15.96 6.66 10.86
C SER A 148 16.07 5.35 10.05
N GLN A 149 15.79 4.21 10.67
CA GLN A 149 15.85 2.91 10.02
C GLN A 149 14.60 2.62 9.17
N SER A 150 13.40 2.98 9.65
CA SER A 150 12.14 2.73 8.95
C SER A 150 11.88 3.71 7.82
N PHE A 151 12.45 4.92 7.90
CA PHE A 151 12.16 6.00 6.96
C PHE A 151 12.38 5.62 5.49
N LYS A 152 13.49 4.95 5.19
CA LYS A 152 13.81 4.52 3.83
C LYS A 152 12.79 3.52 3.26
N TYR A 153 12.33 2.57 4.09
CA TYR A 153 11.34 1.57 3.69
C TYR A 153 9.97 2.21 3.46
N ILE A 154 9.54 3.10 4.36
CA ILE A 154 8.28 3.82 4.23
C ILE A 154 8.27 4.71 2.99
N LEU A 155 9.39 5.36 2.69
CA LEU A 155 9.52 6.19 1.48
C LEU A 155 9.40 5.32 0.23
N ASN A 156 10.12 4.21 0.17
CA ASN A 156 10.08 3.29 -0.97
C ASN A 156 8.68 2.69 -1.17
N ILE A 157 8.00 2.29 -0.08
CA ILE A 157 6.60 1.84 -0.12
C ILE A 157 5.70 2.91 -0.78
N LYS A 158 5.84 4.17 -0.38
CA LYS A 158 5.03 5.27 -0.94
C LYS A 158 5.33 5.53 -2.41
N GLU A 159 6.58 5.45 -2.82
CA GLU A 159 7.00 5.60 -4.22
C GLU A 159 6.44 4.48 -5.10
N GLU A 160 6.51 3.23 -4.65
CA GLU A 160 5.94 2.10 -5.39
C GLU A 160 4.40 2.14 -5.44
N ILE A 161 3.72 2.56 -4.37
CA ILE A 161 2.27 2.76 -4.37
C ILE A 161 1.89 3.85 -5.38
N GLU A 162 2.62 4.97 -5.43
CA GLU A 162 2.35 6.07 -6.37
C GLU A 162 2.55 5.61 -7.82
N LYS A 163 3.58 4.86 -8.09
CA LYS A 163 3.82 4.23 -9.40
C LYS A 163 2.66 3.31 -9.81
N CYS A 164 2.17 2.48 -8.90
CA CYS A 164 0.98 1.66 -9.14
C CYS A 164 -0.25 2.52 -9.42
N ARG A 165 -0.43 3.62 -8.69
CA ARG A 165 -1.55 4.56 -8.86
C ARG A 165 -1.57 5.18 -10.25
N GLU A 166 -0.42 5.66 -10.73
CA GLU A 166 -0.29 6.23 -12.07
C GLU A 166 -0.64 5.22 -13.16
N ILE A 167 -0.15 3.98 -13.03
CA ILE A 167 -0.45 2.91 -14.00
C ILE A 167 -1.94 2.58 -14.01
N VAL A 168 -2.53 2.36 -12.83
CA VAL A 168 -3.95 1.99 -12.69
C VAL A 168 -4.87 3.08 -13.24
N GLN A 169 -4.54 4.36 -13.03
CA GLN A 169 -5.33 5.48 -13.57
C GLN A 169 -5.29 5.57 -15.10
N ASN A 170 -4.22 5.09 -15.73
CA ASN A 170 -4.06 5.13 -17.18
C ASN A 170 -4.76 3.96 -17.89
N VAL A 171 -5.11 2.89 -17.17
CA VAL A 171 -5.77 1.68 -17.71
C VAL A 171 -7.22 1.51 -17.24
N SER A 172 -7.77 2.52 -16.53
CA SER A 172 -9.14 2.50 -15.96
C SER A 172 -10.16 3.12 -16.88
#